data_0e6f80775877207bf4bb39067abc96a5
#
_entry.id   0e6f80775877207bf4bb39067abc96a5
#
_cell.length_a   1.000
_cell.length_b   1.000
_cell.length_c   1.000
_cell.angle_alpha   90.00
_cell.angle_beta   90.00
_cell.angle_gamma   90.00
#
_symmetry.space_group_name_H-M   'P 1'
#
loop_
_entity.id
_entity.type
_entity.pdbx_description
1 polymer ?
#
loop_
_entity_poly.entity_id
_entity_poly.type
_entity_poly.pdbx_seq_one_letter_code
_entity_poly.pdbx_strand_id
1 'polypeptide(L)'
;MYQENELKKLYERLKAQYPQYQLELSGDSLTLNRLYCKIEVNRSGVKLYVNEKLYDQFTSEDVNDTDDLYELIEAFLLDIQHAGMKQGNETYIFATRQAAKMGSRFLMGMAICFTILMIGLITANSPWLFLLIFLLHL
;
A
#
# COMPACT_ATOMS: atom_id res chain seq x y z
N MET A 1 -11.24 7.69 14.30
CA MET A 1 -11.20 6.82 15.48
C MET A 1 -12.40 5.89 15.46
N TYR A 2 -12.16 4.59 15.50
CA TYR A 2 -13.25 3.60 15.43
C TYR A 2 -13.86 3.41 16.80
N GLN A 3 -15.16 3.59 16.87
CA GLN A 3 -15.91 3.32 18.09
C GLN A 3 -16.22 1.82 18.20
N GLU A 4 -16.56 1.38 19.39
CA GLU A 4 -16.89 -0.03 19.66
C GLU A 4 -18.02 -0.55 18.75
N ASN A 5 -19.01 0.28 18.46
CA ASN A 5 -20.11 -0.07 17.55
C ASN A 5 -19.64 -0.35 16.13
N GLU A 6 -18.67 0.41 15.62
CA GLU A 6 -18.13 0.25 14.29
C GLU A 6 -17.32 -1.03 14.17
N LEU A 7 -16.55 -1.34 15.20
CA LEU A 7 -15.79 -2.59 15.26
C LEU A 7 -16.72 -3.80 15.33
N LYS A 8 -17.83 -3.69 16.04
CA LYS A 8 -18.82 -4.76 16.10
C LYS A 8 -19.48 -5.00 14.76
N LYS A 9 -19.85 -3.95 14.05
CA LYS A 9 -20.40 -4.05 12.69
C LYS A 9 -19.39 -4.69 11.72
N LEU A 10 -18.14 -4.28 11.81
CA LEU A 10 -17.07 -4.86 11.01
C LEU A 10 -16.89 -6.33 11.32
N TYR A 11 -16.88 -6.68 12.60
CA TYR A 11 -16.78 -8.07 13.05
C TYR A 11 -17.90 -8.93 12.46
N GLU A 12 -19.14 -8.48 12.55
CA GLU A 12 -20.29 -9.23 12.02
C GLU A 12 -20.21 -9.40 10.50
N ARG A 13 -19.80 -8.36 9.79
CA ARG A 13 -19.63 -8.39 8.33
C ARG A 13 -18.51 -9.34 7.90
N LEU A 14 -17.37 -9.29 8.57
CA LEU A 14 -16.25 -10.19 8.30
C LEU A 14 -16.60 -11.65 8.64
N LYS A 15 -17.29 -11.86 9.72
CA LYS A 15 -17.71 -13.21 10.13
C LYS A 15 -18.69 -13.82 9.13
N ALA A 16 -19.59 -13.03 8.59
CA ALA A 16 -20.53 -13.48 7.56
C ALA A 16 -19.83 -13.83 6.26
N GLN A 17 -18.83 -13.03 5.85
CA GLN A 17 -18.10 -13.22 4.59
C GLN A 17 -17.00 -14.28 4.70
N TYR A 18 -16.33 -14.38 5.85
CA TYR A 18 -15.20 -15.27 6.08
C TYR A 18 -15.42 -16.13 7.33
N PRO A 19 -16.41 -17.02 7.33
CA PRO A 19 -16.74 -17.81 8.54
C PRO A 19 -15.64 -18.77 8.96
N GLN A 20 -14.73 -19.11 8.04
CA GLN A 20 -13.63 -20.05 8.30
C GLN A 20 -12.42 -19.40 8.99
N TYR A 21 -12.38 -18.06 9.07
CA TYR A 21 -11.27 -17.38 9.70
C TYR A 21 -11.54 -17.15 11.19
N GLN A 22 -10.46 -17.11 11.97
CA GLN A 22 -10.56 -16.81 13.38
C GLN A 22 -10.69 -15.31 13.60
N LEU A 23 -11.83 -14.92 14.14
CA LEU A 23 -12.14 -13.53 14.45
C LEU A 23 -12.36 -13.40 15.95
N GLU A 24 -11.68 -12.42 16.54
CA GLU A 24 -11.83 -12.10 17.96
C GLU A 24 -12.13 -10.62 18.11
N LEU A 25 -13.21 -10.32 18.84
CA LEU A 25 -13.57 -8.96 19.20
C LEU A 25 -13.42 -8.82 20.71
N SER A 26 -12.54 -7.94 21.14
CA SER A 26 -12.26 -7.70 22.55
C SER A 26 -12.28 -6.19 22.83
N GLY A 27 -13.38 -5.69 23.37
CA GLY A 27 -13.54 -4.28 23.68
C GLY A 27 -13.42 -3.40 22.45
N ASP A 28 -12.31 -2.69 22.35
CA ASP A 28 -12.00 -1.77 21.26
C ASP A 28 -10.98 -2.34 20.27
N SER A 29 -10.76 -3.64 20.27
CA SER A 29 -9.80 -4.32 19.40
C SER A 29 -10.46 -5.47 18.67
N LEU A 30 -10.22 -5.55 17.37
CA LEU A 30 -10.65 -6.64 16.50
C LEU A 30 -9.41 -7.30 15.90
N THR A 31 -9.34 -8.62 16.01
CA THR A 31 -8.23 -9.40 15.46
C THR A 31 -8.77 -10.46 14.52
N LEU A 32 -8.22 -10.54 13.31
CA LEU A 32 -8.49 -11.59 12.36
C LEU A 32 -7.22 -12.39 12.13
N ASN A 33 -7.29 -13.70 12.33
CA ASN A 33 -6.17 -14.62 12.10
C ASN A 33 -6.51 -15.59 10.96
N ARG A 34 -5.56 -15.72 10.06
CA ARG A 34 -5.54 -16.73 9.00
C ARG A 34 -4.13 -17.28 8.92
N LEU A 35 -3.94 -18.49 8.41
CA LEU A 35 -2.70 -19.27 8.41
C LEU A 35 -1.37 -18.45 8.50
N TYR A 36 -1.15 -17.49 7.62
CA TYR A 36 0.10 -16.72 7.57
C TYR A 36 -0.14 -15.23 7.72
N CYS A 37 -1.35 -14.80 7.97
CA CYS A 37 -1.64 -13.38 8.08
C CYS A 37 -2.47 -13.08 9.32
N LYS A 38 -2.27 -11.89 9.84
CA LYS A 38 -2.97 -11.37 11.00
C LYS A 38 -3.35 -9.93 10.72
N ILE A 39 -4.58 -9.58 11.05
CA ILE A 39 -5.08 -8.21 10.94
C ILE A 39 -5.49 -7.76 12.34
N GLU A 40 -4.95 -6.64 12.79
CA GLU A 40 -5.31 -6.02 14.05
C GLU A 40 -5.95 -4.67 13.78
N VAL A 41 -7.18 -4.48 14.26
CA VAL A 41 -7.91 -3.22 14.18
C VAL A 41 -8.15 -2.71 15.58
N ASN A 42 -7.74 -1.49 15.86
CA ASN A 42 -8.01 -0.82 17.12
C ASN A 42 -8.37 0.64 16.88
N ARG A 43 -8.55 1.41 17.93
CA ARG A 43 -8.92 2.83 17.82
C ARG A 43 -7.89 3.67 17.10
N SER A 44 -6.62 3.29 17.13
CA SER A 44 -5.55 4.06 16.49
C SER A 44 -5.36 3.74 15.02
N GLY A 45 -5.86 2.61 14.54
CA GLY A 45 -5.75 2.22 13.14
C GLY A 45 -5.72 0.73 12.91
N VAL A 46 -5.11 0.35 11.79
CA VAL A 46 -5.05 -1.03 11.31
C VAL A 46 -3.62 -1.44 11.11
N LYS A 47 -3.26 -2.64 11.57
CA LYS A 47 -1.96 -3.26 11.32
C LYS A 47 -2.16 -4.59 10.61
N LEU A 48 -1.43 -4.78 9.53
CA LEU A 48 -1.46 -5.99 8.71
C LEU A 48 -0.13 -6.72 8.86
N TYR A 49 -0.20 -7.99 9.23
CA TYR A 49 0.99 -8.83 9.44
C TYR A 49 0.99 -10.02 8.50
N VAL A 50 2.18 -10.37 8.02
CA VAL A 50 2.44 -11.58 7.24
C VAL A 50 3.59 -12.31 7.90
N ASN A 51 3.36 -13.55 8.35
CA ASN A 51 4.33 -14.35 9.09
C ASN A 51 4.96 -13.58 10.25
N GLU A 52 4.11 -12.93 11.07
CA GLU A 52 4.50 -12.18 12.26
C GLU A 52 5.30 -10.89 11.98
N LYS A 53 5.53 -10.57 10.70
CA LYS A 53 6.19 -9.32 10.29
C LYS A 53 5.15 -8.29 9.85
N LEU A 54 5.36 -7.04 10.21
CA LEU A 54 4.49 -5.95 9.81
C LEU A 54 4.56 -5.76 8.29
N TYR A 55 3.44 -6.02 7.62
CA TYR A 55 3.29 -5.83 6.18
C TYR A 55 2.95 -4.39 5.85
N ASP A 56 1.95 -3.83 6.54
CA ASP A 56 1.52 -2.45 6.36
C ASP A 56 0.74 -1.98 7.59
N GLN A 57 0.61 -0.68 7.73
CA GLN A 57 -0.19 -0.09 8.79
C GLN A 57 -0.86 1.19 8.30
N PHE A 58 -2.05 1.44 8.79
CA PHE A 58 -2.85 2.62 8.47
C PHE A 58 -3.37 3.24 9.75
N THR A 59 -3.28 4.57 9.84
CA THR A 59 -3.84 5.28 10.98
C THR A 59 -5.33 5.48 10.79
N SER A 60 -6.03 5.87 11.86
CA SER A 60 -7.46 6.19 11.78
C SER A 60 -7.76 7.37 10.85
N GLU A 61 -6.76 8.20 10.54
CA GLU A 61 -6.88 9.31 9.60
C GLU A 61 -6.87 8.84 8.15
N ASP A 62 -6.18 7.72 7.87
CA ASP A 62 -6.07 7.15 6.52
C ASP A 62 -7.33 6.39 6.10
N VAL A 63 -8.15 5.99 7.04
CA VAL A 63 -9.37 5.20 6.81
C VAL A 63 -10.55 5.97 7.38
N ASN A 64 -11.47 6.36 6.51
CA ASN A 64 -12.54 7.29 6.87
C ASN A 64 -13.71 6.64 7.60
N ASP A 65 -14.11 5.43 7.19
CA ASP A 65 -15.27 4.75 7.75
C ASP A 65 -15.11 3.22 7.74
N THR A 66 -16.14 2.53 8.20
CA THR A 66 -16.16 1.06 8.26
C THR A 66 -16.11 0.42 6.88
N ASP A 67 -16.71 1.04 5.87
CA ASP A 67 -16.71 0.51 4.51
C ASP A 67 -15.30 0.57 3.91
N ASP A 68 -14.58 1.67 4.09
CA ASP A 68 -13.19 1.81 3.67
C ASP A 68 -12.31 0.78 4.36
N LEU A 69 -12.52 0.56 5.64
CA LEU A 69 -11.79 -0.42 6.42
C LEU A 69 -12.05 -1.84 5.92
N TYR A 70 -13.32 -2.17 5.62
CA TYR A 70 -13.67 -3.47 5.07
C TYR A 70 -13.02 -3.70 3.71
N GLU A 71 -13.04 -2.71 2.83
CA GLU A 71 -12.41 -2.78 1.51
C GLU A 71 -10.90 -2.98 1.62
N LEU A 72 -10.25 -2.31 2.56
CA LEU A 72 -8.82 -2.45 2.81
C LEU A 72 -8.47 -3.87 3.25
N ILE A 73 -9.26 -4.43 4.18
CA ILE A 73 -9.07 -5.79 4.66
C ILE A 73 -9.30 -6.80 3.53
N GLU A 74 -10.35 -6.61 2.75
CA GLU A 74 -10.67 -7.48 1.61
C GLU A 74 -9.55 -7.45 0.58
N ALA A 75 -9.04 -6.27 0.23
CA ALA A 75 -7.93 -6.11 -0.70
C ALA A 75 -6.67 -6.82 -0.20
N PHE A 76 -6.36 -6.70 1.08
CA PHE A 76 -5.22 -7.39 1.68
C PHE A 76 -5.38 -8.91 1.60
N LEU A 77 -6.55 -9.43 1.95
CA LEU A 77 -6.81 -10.87 1.89
C LEU A 77 -6.74 -11.41 0.46
N LEU A 78 -7.22 -10.65 -0.51
CA LEU A 78 -7.13 -11.01 -1.93
C LEU A 78 -5.68 -11.02 -2.42
N ASP A 79 -4.89 -10.02 -2.04
CA ASP A 79 -3.47 -9.94 -2.39
C ASP A 79 -2.70 -11.16 -1.85
N ILE A 80 -2.98 -11.55 -0.62
CA ILE A 80 -2.37 -12.74 -0.01
C ILE A 80 -2.78 -14.01 -0.74
N GLN A 81 -4.04 -14.11 -1.13
CA GLN A 81 -4.56 -15.26 -1.87
C GLN A 81 -3.92 -15.36 -3.26
N HIS A 82 -3.84 -14.25 -3.99
CA HIS A 82 -3.23 -14.21 -5.32
C HIS A 82 -1.75 -14.51 -5.31
N ALA A 83 -1.05 -14.08 -4.27
CA ALA A 83 0.37 -14.38 -4.12
C ALA A 83 0.63 -15.86 -3.81
N GLY A 84 -0.41 -16.66 -3.57
CA GLY A 84 -0.26 -18.07 -3.21
C GLY A 84 0.53 -18.22 -1.93
N MET A 85 0.16 -17.47 -0.90
CA MET A 85 0.92 -17.31 0.33
C MET A 85 1.22 -18.65 0.97
N LYS A 86 2.51 -19.01 0.97
CA LYS A 86 3.04 -20.17 1.64
C LYS A 86 4.24 -19.72 2.48
N GLN A 87 4.63 -20.54 3.45
CA GLN A 87 5.85 -20.26 4.20
C GLN A 87 7.03 -20.17 3.22
N GLY A 88 7.72 -19.05 3.19
CA GLY A 88 8.83 -18.78 2.28
C GLY A 88 8.55 -17.74 1.19
N ASN A 89 7.27 -17.44 0.90
CA ASN A 89 6.90 -16.42 -0.10
C ASN A 89 6.84 -15.00 0.50
N GLU A 90 6.96 -14.86 1.80
CA GLU A 90 6.86 -13.57 2.48
C GLU A 90 7.87 -12.54 1.97
N THR A 91 9.09 -12.96 1.68
CA THR A 91 10.14 -12.06 1.18
C THR A 91 9.73 -11.41 -0.14
N TYR A 92 9.15 -12.20 -1.05
CA TYR A 92 8.66 -11.71 -2.34
C TYR A 92 7.52 -10.71 -2.14
N ILE A 93 6.58 -11.02 -1.26
CA ILE A 93 5.44 -10.16 -0.98
C ILE A 93 5.89 -8.82 -0.40
N PHE A 94 6.81 -8.84 0.56
CA PHE A 94 7.37 -7.62 1.13
C PHE A 94 8.14 -6.80 0.11
N ALA A 95 8.95 -7.44 -0.73
CA ALA A 95 9.71 -6.77 -1.78
C ALA A 95 8.78 -6.11 -2.80
N THR A 96 7.72 -6.80 -3.21
CA THR A 96 6.73 -6.26 -4.15
C THR A 96 6.00 -5.06 -3.56
N ARG A 97 5.62 -5.13 -2.28
CA ARG A 97 4.96 -4.02 -1.59
C ARG A 97 5.87 -2.81 -1.47
N GLN A 98 7.13 -3.03 -1.11
CA GLN A 98 8.11 -1.95 -1.02
C GLN A 98 8.35 -1.30 -2.38
N ALA A 99 8.46 -2.09 -3.44
CA ALA A 99 8.60 -1.59 -4.81
C ALA A 99 7.39 -0.74 -5.21
N ALA A 100 6.17 -1.16 -4.87
CA ALA A 100 4.97 -0.39 -5.16
C ALA A 100 4.95 0.96 -4.43
N LYS A 101 5.38 1.00 -3.16
CA LYS A 101 5.48 2.24 -2.40
C LYS A 101 6.51 3.21 -2.96
N MET A 102 7.59 2.69 -3.52
CA MET A 102 8.69 3.50 -4.08
C MET A 102 8.47 3.88 -5.54
N GLY A 103 7.53 3.21 -6.22
CA GLY A 103 7.36 3.31 -7.66
C GLY A 103 7.14 4.72 -8.19
N SER A 104 6.28 5.52 -7.54
CA SER A 104 6.00 6.89 -7.99
C SER A 104 7.21 7.81 -7.84
N ARG A 105 7.98 7.68 -6.77
CA ARG A 105 9.20 8.45 -6.54
C ARG A 105 10.29 8.06 -7.53
N PHE A 106 10.42 6.77 -7.79
CA PHE A 106 11.38 6.25 -8.75
C PHE A 106 11.09 6.75 -10.17
N LEU A 107 9.83 6.70 -10.61
CA LEU A 107 9.40 7.19 -11.92
C LEU A 107 9.67 8.69 -12.07
N MET A 108 9.37 9.48 -11.04
CA MET A 108 9.64 10.91 -11.05
C MET A 108 11.16 11.19 -11.16
N GLY A 109 11.99 10.48 -10.41
CA GLY A 109 13.44 10.58 -10.47
C GLY A 109 13.98 10.24 -11.84
N MET A 110 13.49 9.17 -12.46
CA MET A 110 13.87 8.77 -13.81
C MET A 110 13.49 9.83 -14.85
N ALA A 111 12.30 10.40 -14.75
CA ALA A 111 11.85 11.45 -15.67
C ALA A 111 12.74 12.69 -15.58
N ILE A 112 13.13 13.11 -14.39
CA ILE A 112 14.04 14.24 -14.18
C ILE A 112 15.42 13.95 -14.77
N CYS A 113 15.98 12.78 -14.50
CA CYS A 113 17.27 12.37 -15.03
C CYS A 113 17.26 12.30 -16.55
N PHE A 114 16.20 11.75 -17.15
CA PHE A 114 16.04 11.68 -18.60
C PHE A 114 16.00 13.09 -19.23
N THR A 115 15.26 14.00 -18.62
CA THR A 115 15.15 15.39 -19.09
C THR A 115 16.51 16.08 -19.06
N ILE A 116 17.26 15.95 -17.98
CA ILE A 116 18.61 16.53 -17.85
C ILE A 116 19.55 15.96 -18.90
N LEU A 117 19.49 14.64 -19.12
CA LEU A 117 20.33 13.97 -20.11
C LEU A 117 20.00 14.42 -21.53
N MET A 118 18.74 14.61 -21.88
CA MET A 118 18.30 15.11 -23.19
C MET A 118 18.76 16.54 -23.42
N ILE A 119 18.65 17.40 -22.42
CA ILE A 119 19.14 18.78 -22.51
C ILE A 119 20.67 18.79 -22.75
N GLY A 120 21.40 17.96 -22.00
CA GLY A 120 22.85 17.83 -22.15
C GLY A 120 23.26 17.35 -23.54
N LEU A 121 22.55 16.38 -24.11
CA LEU A 121 22.79 15.87 -25.44
C LEU A 121 22.54 16.94 -26.52
N ILE A 122 21.45 17.68 -26.42
CA ILE A 122 21.08 18.73 -27.35
C ILE A 122 22.13 19.86 -27.32
N THR A 123 22.56 20.28 -26.14
CA THR A 123 23.56 21.35 -26.01
C THR A 123 24.94 20.91 -26.45
N ALA A 124 25.32 19.63 -26.25
CA ALA A 124 26.62 19.12 -26.65
C ALA A 124 26.73 18.85 -28.17
N ASN A 125 25.66 18.31 -28.78
CA ASN A 125 25.69 17.89 -30.20
C ASN A 125 25.19 18.94 -31.16
N SER A 126 24.42 19.94 -30.72
CA SER A 126 23.88 20.99 -31.59
C SER A 126 23.86 22.34 -30.89
N PRO A 127 25.04 22.96 -30.69
CA PRO A 127 25.10 24.30 -30.10
C PRO A 127 24.34 25.35 -30.94
N TRP A 128 24.24 25.12 -32.25
CA TRP A 128 23.46 25.94 -33.17
C TRP A 128 21.95 25.93 -32.85
N LEU A 129 21.42 24.78 -32.47
CA LEU A 129 20.01 24.65 -32.13
C LEU A 129 19.70 25.41 -30.85
N PHE A 130 20.61 25.39 -29.89
CA PHE A 130 20.49 26.19 -28.65
C PHE A 130 20.52 27.68 -28.96
N LEU A 131 21.43 28.11 -29.84
CA LEU A 131 21.54 29.50 -30.27
C LEU A 131 20.29 29.96 -31.01
N LEU A 132 19.70 29.10 -31.83
CA LEU A 132 18.48 29.36 -32.58
C LEU A 132 17.28 29.52 -31.67
N ILE A 133 17.16 28.65 -30.66
CA ILE A 133 16.10 28.74 -29.63
C ILE A 133 16.27 30.02 -28.83
N PHE A 134 17.47 30.37 -28.45
CA PHE A 134 17.77 31.59 -27.71
C PHE A 134 17.40 32.84 -28.52
N LEU A 135 17.72 32.87 -29.84
CA LEU A 135 17.37 33.97 -30.73
C LEU A 135 15.85 34.11 -30.93
N LEU A 136 15.12 32.97 -30.96
CA LEU A 136 13.67 32.98 -31.10
C LEU A 136 12.95 33.51 -29.84
N HIS A 137 13.63 33.48 -28.72
CA HIS A 137 13.08 33.99 -27.44
C HIS A 137 13.52 35.43 -27.12
N LEU A 138 14.35 36.01 -27.95
CA LEU A 138 14.69 37.43 -27.89
C LEU A 138 13.64 38.27 -28.66
#